data_f58cc95a359e448553fd9a4866647047
#
_entry.id   f58cc95a359e448553fd9a4866647047
#
_cell.length_a   1.000
_cell.length_b   1.000
_cell.length_c   1.000
_cell.angle_alpha   90.00
_cell.angle_beta   90.00
_cell.angle_gamma   90.00
#
_symmetry.space_group_name_H-M   'P 1'
#
loop_
_entity.id
_entity.type
_entity.pdbx_description
1 polymer ?
#
loop_
_entity_poly.entity_id
_entity_poly.type
_entity_poly.pdbx_seq_one_letter_code
_entity_poly.pdbx_strand_id
1 'polypeptide(L)'
;MRGVGELPLRLAVIGDELAAGAGDPKGIGWVGRVAARTHAHPAATVLTLAVPGESTTALAARWEEETARRFSPETDNRLIVALGRADLTAGLSLARSRLNLANILDVAEAQRVPTFVVGPPPGHAEDGDQLAELSGAYGDVAARRRVPFVDMYAPLATHDQWLGDLAAGDGLLPGQAGYGMMAWLVLHTGWHLWLGLPDDDA
;
A
#
# COMPACT_ATOMS: atom_id res chain seq x y z
N MET A 1 -15.45 -29.54 19.94
CA MET A 1 -14.08 -29.05 19.81
C MET A 1 -14.01 -28.35 18.48
N ARG A 2 -13.99 -26.99 18.44
CA ARG A 2 -13.64 -26.29 17.23
C ARG A 2 -12.15 -26.52 17.03
N GLY A 3 -11.74 -27.06 15.86
CA GLY A 3 -10.36 -27.13 15.47
C GLY A 3 -9.75 -25.72 15.60
N VAL A 4 -8.47 -25.65 15.88
CA VAL A 4 -7.70 -24.41 15.84
C VAL A 4 -7.69 -23.99 14.35
N GLY A 5 -8.82 -23.44 13.90
CA GLY A 5 -8.96 -22.83 12.58
C GLY A 5 -8.20 -21.52 12.63
N GLU A 6 -7.44 -21.25 11.59
CA GLU A 6 -6.79 -19.95 11.40
C GLU A 6 -7.84 -18.84 11.53
N LEU A 7 -7.47 -17.77 12.24
CA LEU A 7 -8.34 -16.60 12.37
C LEU A 7 -8.60 -16.01 10.99
N PRO A 8 -9.84 -15.54 10.71
CA PRO A 8 -10.11 -14.91 9.42
C PRO A 8 -9.27 -13.65 9.23
N LEU A 9 -8.64 -13.52 8.07
CA LEU A 9 -7.82 -12.36 7.71
C LEU A 9 -8.67 -11.09 7.60
N ARG A 10 -8.19 -10.02 8.21
CA ARG A 10 -8.76 -8.68 8.08
C ARG A 10 -7.67 -7.69 7.71
N LEU A 11 -7.73 -7.20 6.48
CA LEU A 11 -6.73 -6.35 5.86
C LEU A 11 -7.25 -4.92 5.84
N ALA A 12 -6.60 -4.01 6.56
CA ALA A 12 -6.88 -2.57 6.48
C ALA A 12 -5.82 -1.91 5.58
N VAL A 13 -6.26 -1.31 4.48
CA VAL A 13 -5.40 -0.54 3.56
C VAL A 13 -5.62 0.93 3.84
N ILE A 14 -4.60 1.59 4.37
CA ILE A 14 -4.58 3.04 4.60
C ILE A 14 -3.72 3.71 3.53
N GLY A 15 -4.10 4.89 3.09
CA GLY A 15 -3.38 5.63 2.05
C GLY A 15 -4.24 6.67 1.36
N ASP A 16 -3.81 7.08 0.17
CA ASP A 16 -4.39 8.15 -0.62
C ASP A 16 -5.34 7.66 -1.74
N GLU A 17 -5.56 8.50 -2.74
CA GLU A 17 -6.43 8.23 -3.91
C GLU A 17 -6.01 6.99 -4.71
N LEU A 18 -4.72 6.62 -4.71
CA LEU A 18 -4.25 5.42 -5.39
C LEU A 18 -4.73 4.15 -4.70
N ALA A 19 -4.79 4.17 -3.36
CA ALA A 19 -5.38 3.08 -2.61
C ALA A 19 -6.91 2.98 -2.85
N ALA A 20 -7.58 4.12 -3.05
CA ALA A 20 -8.99 4.17 -3.42
C ALA A 20 -9.28 3.69 -4.85
N GLY A 21 -8.24 3.59 -5.71
CA GLY A 21 -8.43 3.23 -7.12
C GLY A 21 -8.94 4.39 -7.99
N ALA A 22 -8.64 5.64 -7.61
CA ALA A 22 -9.01 6.81 -8.40
C ALA A 22 -8.40 6.74 -9.80
N GLY A 23 -9.17 7.12 -10.84
CA GLY A 23 -8.74 6.99 -12.23
C GLY A 23 -9.03 5.63 -12.89
N ASP A 24 -9.35 4.58 -12.11
CA ASP A 24 -9.79 3.30 -12.67
C ASP A 24 -11.26 3.38 -13.09
N PRO A 25 -11.60 3.25 -14.39
CA PRO A 25 -12.99 3.31 -14.84
C PRO A 25 -13.89 2.21 -14.23
N LYS A 26 -13.29 1.14 -13.68
CA LYS A 26 -14.02 0.07 -12.98
C LYS A 26 -14.10 0.29 -11.46
N GLY A 27 -13.38 1.28 -10.93
CA GLY A 27 -13.33 1.56 -9.49
C GLY A 27 -12.73 0.43 -8.63
N ILE A 28 -11.94 -0.47 -9.25
CA ILE A 28 -11.36 -1.63 -8.55
C ILE A 28 -10.01 -1.28 -7.93
N GLY A 29 -9.22 -0.43 -8.61
CA GLY A 29 -7.87 -0.09 -8.21
C GLY A 29 -6.94 -1.30 -8.12
N TRP A 30 -5.73 -1.12 -7.57
CA TRP A 30 -4.82 -2.24 -7.29
C TRP A 30 -5.29 -3.09 -6.11
N VAL A 31 -5.89 -2.48 -5.09
CA VAL A 31 -6.37 -3.17 -3.88
C VAL A 31 -7.40 -4.24 -4.22
N GLY A 32 -8.41 -3.89 -5.02
CA GLY A 32 -9.43 -4.86 -5.43
C GLY A 32 -8.87 -5.98 -6.32
N ARG A 33 -7.86 -5.67 -7.15
CA ARG A 33 -7.20 -6.67 -8.00
C ARG A 33 -6.34 -7.65 -7.19
N VAL A 34 -5.67 -7.16 -6.15
CA VAL A 34 -4.93 -8.00 -5.19
C VAL A 34 -5.89 -8.85 -4.38
N ALA A 35 -6.96 -8.24 -3.85
CA ALA A 35 -7.99 -8.96 -3.08
C ALA A 35 -8.61 -10.12 -3.88
N ALA A 36 -8.89 -9.89 -5.18
CA ALA A 36 -9.47 -10.93 -6.05
C ALA A 36 -8.53 -12.12 -6.31
N ARG A 37 -7.22 -11.97 -6.05
CA ARG A 37 -6.19 -13.01 -6.19
C ARG A 37 -5.65 -13.50 -4.84
N THR A 38 -6.25 -13.08 -3.75
CA THR A 38 -5.86 -13.51 -2.39
C THR A 38 -6.82 -14.60 -1.93
N HIS A 39 -6.40 -15.86 -2.08
CA HIS A 39 -7.23 -17.03 -1.78
C HIS A 39 -7.03 -17.48 -0.32
N ALA A 40 -7.71 -16.80 0.61
CA ALA A 40 -7.70 -17.17 2.04
C ALA A 40 -8.97 -17.96 2.43
N HIS A 41 -8.85 -18.88 3.38
CA HIS A 41 -9.95 -19.64 3.96
C HIS A 41 -9.93 -19.53 5.49
N PRO A 42 -10.93 -18.86 6.11
CA PRO A 42 -12.06 -18.16 5.49
C PRO A 42 -11.62 -16.96 4.65
N ALA A 43 -12.48 -16.51 3.74
CA ALA A 43 -12.18 -15.40 2.84
C ALA A 43 -11.76 -14.13 3.61
N ALA A 44 -10.71 -13.45 3.12
CA ALA A 44 -10.22 -12.23 3.73
C ALA A 44 -11.23 -11.08 3.61
N THR A 45 -11.35 -10.29 4.67
CA THR A 45 -12.07 -9.02 4.62
C THR A 45 -11.07 -7.90 4.32
N VAL A 46 -11.21 -7.22 3.18
CA VAL A 46 -10.36 -6.08 2.79
C VAL A 46 -11.11 -4.77 2.98
N LEU A 47 -10.49 -3.85 3.72
CA LEU A 47 -11.06 -2.56 4.10
C LEU A 47 -10.15 -1.44 3.59
N THR A 48 -10.58 -0.72 2.56
CA THR A 48 -9.84 0.43 2.02
C THR A 48 -10.24 1.69 2.77
N LEU A 49 -9.28 2.29 3.49
CA LEU A 49 -9.44 3.46 4.34
C LEU A 49 -8.63 4.62 3.76
N ALA A 50 -8.90 4.92 2.49
CA ALA A 50 -8.17 5.91 1.71
C ALA A 50 -8.74 7.32 1.88
N VAL A 51 -7.84 8.32 1.94
CA VAL A 51 -8.20 9.74 1.89
C VAL A 51 -7.40 10.40 0.76
N PRO A 52 -8.06 10.93 -0.28
CA PRO A 52 -7.35 11.56 -1.40
C PRO A 52 -6.41 12.69 -0.96
N GLY A 53 -5.21 12.74 -1.54
CA GLY A 53 -4.21 13.76 -1.21
C GLY A 53 -3.58 13.64 0.17
N GLU A 54 -3.70 12.49 0.82
CA GLU A 54 -3.26 12.32 2.19
C GLU A 54 -1.73 12.19 2.31
N SER A 55 -1.13 13.14 3.03
CA SER A 55 0.28 13.07 3.41
C SER A 55 0.52 12.09 4.56
N THR A 56 1.77 11.65 4.73
CA THR A 56 2.15 10.79 5.87
C THR A 56 1.88 11.45 7.23
N THR A 57 1.88 12.79 7.32
CA THR A 57 1.52 13.50 8.55
C THR A 57 0.04 13.30 8.89
N ALA A 58 -0.86 13.46 7.92
CA ALA A 58 -2.29 13.26 8.12
C ALA A 58 -2.59 11.79 8.39
N LEU A 59 -1.97 10.88 7.63
CA LEU A 59 -2.11 9.45 7.80
C LEU A 59 -1.69 9.00 9.22
N ALA A 60 -0.54 9.46 9.71
CA ALA A 60 -0.05 9.15 11.05
C ALA A 60 -0.99 9.63 12.17
N ALA A 61 -1.74 10.69 11.92
CA ALA A 61 -2.66 11.26 12.92
C ALA A 61 -3.98 10.47 13.06
N ARG A 62 -4.40 9.71 12.02
CA ARG A 62 -5.75 9.09 12.02
C ARG A 62 -5.76 7.56 11.99
N TRP A 63 -4.71 6.92 11.48
CA TRP A 63 -4.75 5.49 11.12
C TRP A 63 -5.15 4.58 12.28
N GLU A 64 -4.69 4.87 13.51
CA GLU A 64 -5.01 4.05 14.68
C GLU A 64 -6.50 4.07 15.01
N GLU A 65 -7.12 5.26 15.04
CA GLU A 65 -8.55 5.39 15.30
C GLU A 65 -9.39 4.72 14.21
N GLU A 66 -8.98 4.86 12.95
CA GLU A 66 -9.64 4.25 11.81
C GLU A 66 -9.59 2.72 11.85
N THR A 67 -8.44 2.17 12.16
CA THR A 67 -8.27 0.71 12.22
C THR A 67 -8.88 0.12 13.48
N ALA A 68 -8.82 0.79 14.62
CA ALA A 68 -9.41 0.33 15.88
C ALA A 68 -10.92 0.05 15.78
N ARG A 69 -11.62 0.80 14.91
CA ARG A 69 -13.06 0.57 14.67
C ARG A 69 -13.33 -0.67 13.80
N ARG A 70 -12.33 -1.24 13.18
CA ARG A 70 -12.44 -2.29 12.16
C ARG A 70 -11.74 -3.58 12.54
N PHE A 71 -10.69 -3.47 13.33
CA PHE A 71 -9.96 -4.63 13.83
C PHE A 71 -10.74 -5.31 14.97
N SER A 72 -10.56 -6.62 15.08
CA SER A 72 -11.19 -7.42 16.10
C SER A 72 -10.17 -8.40 16.68
N PRO A 73 -10.22 -8.70 18.00
CA PRO A 73 -9.37 -9.73 18.59
C PRO A 73 -9.66 -11.15 18.06
N GLU A 74 -10.78 -11.33 17.35
CA GLU A 74 -11.20 -12.59 16.75
C GLU A 74 -10.74 -12.74 15.29
N THR A 75 -9.88 -11.82 14.80
CA THR A 75 -9.35 -11.83 13.43
C THR A 75 -7.84 -11.68 13.42
N ASP A 76 -7.19 -12.21 12.37
CA ASP A 76 -5.81 -11.88 12.03
C ASP A 76 -5.80 -10.51 11.34
N ASN A 77 -5.55 -9.47 12.15
CA ASN A 77 -5.57 -8.09 11.69
C ASN A 77 -4.23 -7.71 11.08
N ARG A 78 -4.25 -7.17 9.89
CA ARG A 78 -3.06 -6.74 9.16
C ARG A 78 -3.23 -5.36 8.55
N LEU A 79 -2.16 -4.57 8.54
CA LEU A 79 -2.14 -3.20 8.06
C LEU A 79 -1.33 -3.11 6.76
N ILE A 80 -1.90 -2.51 5.74
CA ILE A 80 -1.20 -2.11 4.52
C ILE A 80 -1.12 -0.59 4.49
N VAL A 81 0.10 -0.05 4.43
CA VAL A 81 0.37 1.38 4.32
C VAL A 81 0.73 1.67 2.86
N ALA A 82 -0.18 2.29 2.13
CA ALA A 82 0.00 2.65 0.73
C ALA A 82 0.32 4.14 0.62
N LEU A 83 1.55 4.45 0.23
CA LEU A 83 2.08 5.81 0.20
C LEU A 83 2.11 6.33 -1.22
N GLY A 84 1.65 7.56 -1.41
CA GLY A 84 1.69 8.28 -2.67
C GLY A 84 2.65 9.47 -2.65
N ARG A 85 2.38 10.44 -3.53
CA ARG A 85 3.19 11.64 -3.72
C ARG A 85 2.82 12.81 -2.79
N ALA A 86 1.79 12.67 -1.97
CA ALA A 86 1.20 13.77 -1.22
C ALA A 86 2.18 14.46 -0.25
N ASP A 87 3.22 13.78 0.21
CA ASP A 87 4.27 14.40 1.01
C ASP A 87 5.04 15.48 0.23
N LEU A 88 5.29 15.26 -1.07
CA LEU A 88 5.96 16.26 -1.92
C LEU A 88 5.04 17.47 -2.15
N THR A 89 3.79 17.23 -2.49
CA THR A 89 2.81 18.32 -2.69
C THR A 89 2.52 19.11 -1.43
N ALA A 90 2.61 18.48 -0.27
CA ALA A 90 2.50 19.14 1.05
C ALA A 90 3.80 19.84 1.49
N GLY A 91 4.87 19.76 0.73
CA GLY A 91 6.17 20.37 1.04
C GLY A 91 6.82 19.75 2.29
N LEU A 92 6.56 18.49 2.59
CA LEU A 92 7.21 17.83 3.72
C LEU A 92 8.68 17.57 3.40
N SER A 93 9.54 17.76 4.41
CA SER A 93 10.92 17.34 4.27
C SER A 93 11.03 15.81 4.30
N LEU A 94 12.00 15.27 3.58
CA LEU A 94 12.29 13.83 3.56
C LEU A 94 12.47 13.25 4.98
N ALA A 95 13.11 14.01 5.88
CA ALA A 95 13.25 13.61 7.28
C ALA A 95 11.89 13.49 7.99
N ARG A 96 10.95 14.38 7.69
CA ARG A 96 9.60 14.32 8.27
C ARG A 96 8.82 13.11 7.74
N SER A 97 8.88 12.87 6.42
CA SER A 97 8.24 11.71 5.78
C SER A 97 8.77 10.38 6.36
N ARG A 98 10.10 10.27 6.52
CA ARG A 98 10.73 9.11 7.17
C ARG A 98 10.26 8.93 8.61
N LEU A 99 10.19 10.00 9.39
CA LEU A 99 9.74 9.94 10.78
C LEU A 99 8.26 9.52 10.89
N ASN A 100 7.41 10.06 10.04
CA ASN A 100 6.00 9.72 10.04
C ASN A 100 5.77 8.23 9.74
N LEU A 101 6.38 7.70 8.67
CA LEU A 101 6.30 6.28 8.37
C LEU A 101 6.89 5.43 9.51
N ALA A 102 8.05 5.83 10.04
CA ALA A 102 8.67 5.14 11.16
C ALA A 102 7.72 5.01 12.35
N ASN A 103 7.06 6.10 12.73
CA ASN A 103 6.11 6.13 13.84
C ASN A 103 4.92 5.20 13.58
N ILE A 104 4.35 5.20 12.36
CA ILE A 104 3.26 4.29 12.00
C ILE A 104 3.70 2.83 12.20
N LEU A 105 4.88 2.46 11.68
CA LEU A 105 5.38 1.10 11.76
C LEU A 105 5.72 0.68 13.21
N ASP A 106 6.31 1.58 13.99
CA ASP A 106 6.68 1.30 15.39
C ASP A 106 5.44 1.10 16.27
N VAL A 107 4.40 1.89 16.05
CA VAL A 107 3.11 1.73 16.76
C VAL A 107 2.39 0.46 16.34
N ALA A 108 2.37 0.15 15.03
CA ALA A 108 1.76 -1.09 14.54
C ALA A 108 2.48 -2.33 15.12
N GLU A 109 3.82 -2.31 15.19
CA GLU A 109 4.61 -3.38 15.83
C GLU A 109 4.26 -3.53 17.32
N ALA A 110 4.19 -2.40 18.05
CA ALA A 110 3.82 -2.41 19.47
C ALA A 110 2.42 -3.00 19.70
N GLN A 111 1.49 -2.78 18.77
CA GLN A 111 0.14 -3.35 18.76
C GLN A 111 0.07 -4.78 18.21
N ARG A 112 1.20 -5.34 17.76
CA ARG A 112 1.29 -6.66 17.12
C ARG A 112 0.41 -6.77 15.87
N VAL A 113 0.33 -5.71 15.08
CA VAL A 113 -0.34 -5.67 13.78
C VAL A 113 0.72 -5.81 12.69
N PRO A 114 0.85 -6.98 12.03
CA PRO A 114 1.77 -7.14 10.93
C PRO A 114 1.48 -6.12 9.83
N THR A 115 2.54 -5.47 9.33
CA THR A 115 2.41 -4.37 8.39
C THR A 115 3.10 -4.68 7.07
N PHE A 116 2.55 -4.16 5.98
CA PHE A 116 3.08 -4.23 4.63
C PHE A 116 3.06 -2.82 4.03
N VAL A 117 4.14 -2.39 3.39
CA VAL A 117 4.26 -1.04 2.84
C VAL A 117 4.30 -1.09 1.32
N VAL A 118 3.48 -0.26 0.68
CA VAL A 118 3.47 -0.03 -0.76
C VAL A 118 3.96 1.39 -1.02
N GLY A 119 5.07 1.52 -1.73
CA GLY A 119 5.69 2.81 -2.04
C GLY A 119 4.97 3.58 -3.15
N PRO A 120 5.32 4.86 -3.32
CA PRO A 120 4.72 5.71 -4.33
C PRO A 120 5.11 5.27 -5.75
N PRO A 121 4.17 5.14 -6.69
CA PRO A 121 4.48 4.95 -8.09
C PRO A 121 4.94 6.26 -8.74
N PRO A 122 5.68 6.21 -9.87
CA PRO A 122 6.04 7.39 -10.62
C PRO A 122 4.80 8.09 -11.20
N GLY A 123 4.81 9.42 -11.19
CA GLY A 123 3.83 10.29 -11.82
C GLY A 123 4.45 11.11 -12.93
N HIS A 124 4.15 12.43 -12.97
CA HIS A 124 4.77 13.35 -13.91
C HIS A 124 6.29 13.40 -13.80
N ALA A 125 6.96 13.61 -14.93
CA ALA A 125 8.42 13.66 -15.00
C ALA A 125 9.05 14.77 -14.13
N GLU A 126 8.32 15.85 -13.87
CA GLU A 126 8.81 17.00 -13.10
C GLU A 126 9.16 16.68 -11.64
N ASP A 127 8.50 15.70 -11.03
CA ASP A 127 8.76 15.28 -9.65
C ASP A 127 9.65 14.03 -9.56
N GLY A 128 10.15 13.54 -10.69
CA GLY A 128 10.77 12.21 -10.80
C GLY A 128 11.89 11.96 -9.78
N ASP A 129 12.88 12.85 -9.72
CA ASP A 129 14.01 12.67 -8.81
C ASP A 129 13.59 12.73 -7.33
N GLN A 130 12.69 13.65 -6.97
CA GLN A 130 12.22 13.80 -5.61
C GLN A 130 11.36 12.61 -5.18
N LEU A 131 10.54 12.09 -6.09
CA LEU A 131 9.70 10.93 -5.81
C LEU A 131 10.52 9.64 -5.72
N ALA A 132 11.58 9.50 -6.52
CA ALA A 132 12.54 8.42 -6.41
C ALA A 132 13.24 8.43 -5.03
N GLU A 133 13.69 9.62 -4.60
CA GLU A 133 14.32 9.81 -3.30
C GLU A 133 13.36 9.49 -2.15
N LEU A 134 12.10 9.91 -2.26
CA LEU A 134 11.05 9.61 -1.28
C LEU A 134 10.76 8.11 -1.21
N SER A 135 10.61 7.42 -2.36
CA SER A 135 10.41 5.97 -2.41
C SER A 135 11.57 5.21 -1.75
N GLY A 136 12.81 5.59 -2.09
CA GLY A 136 14.00 5.02 -1.47
C GLY A 136 14.04 5.24 0.05
N ALA A 137 13.65 6.42 0.50
CA ALA A 137 13.59 6.74 1.93
C ALA A 137 12.56 5.88 2.69
N TYR A 138 11.41 5.61 2.08
CA TYR A 138 10.41 4.71 2.65
C TYR A 138 10.90 3.26 2.68
N GLY A 139 11.55 2.80 1.62
CA GLY A 139 12.17 1.47 1.58
C GLY A 139 13.20 1.28 2.69
N ASP A 140 14.05 2.28 2.93
CA ASP A 140 15.02 2.27 4.03
C ASP A 140 14.36 2.17 5.42
N VAL A 141 13.27 2.91 5.63
CA VAL A 141 12.52 2.88 6.91
C VAL A 141 11.92 1.50 7.14
N ALA A 142 11.28 0.93 6.12
CA ALA A 142 10.68 -0.39 6.16
C ALA A 142 11.73 -1.50 6.39
N ALA A 143 12.85 -1.46 5.65
CA ALA A 143 13.92 -2.44 5.74
C ALA A 143 14.54 -2.51 7.16
N ARG A 144 14.75 -1.36 7.81
CA ARG A 144 15.26 -1.30 9.19
C ARG A 144 14.35 -1.95 10.21
N ARG A 145 13.06 -2.07 9.90
CA ARG A 145 12.02 -2.67 10.74
C ARG A 145 11.62 -4.06 10.29
N ARG A 146 12.27 -4.60 9.24
CA ARG A 146 11.93 -5.87 8.61
C ARG A 146 10.47 -5.96 8.15
N VAL A 147 9.92 -4.80 7.75
CA VAL A 147 8.59 -4.70 7.15
C VAL A 147 8.74 -4.86 5.64
N PRO A 148 7.94 -5.73 4.99
CA PRO A 148 7.93 -5.83 3.54
C PRO A 148 7.61 -4.49 2.88
N PHE A 149 8.36 -4.17 1.82
CA PHE A 149 8.19 -2.95 1.04
C PHE A 149 8.10 -3.28 -0.44
N VAL A 150 7.07 -2.80 -1.10
CA VAL A 150 6.95 -2.87 -2.56
C VAL A 150 7.44 -1.56 -3.15
N ASP A 151 8.56 -1.60 -3.84
CA ASP A 151 9.00 -0.47 -4.64
C ASP A 151 8.15 -0.39 -5.92
N MET A 152 7.29 0.62 -5.97
CA MET A 152 6.50 0.92 -7.16
C MET A 152 7.24 1.85 -8.12
N TYR A 153 8.20 2.63 -7.61
CA TYR A 153 8.86 3.66 -8.42
C TYR A 153 9.79 3.06 -9.47
N ALA A 154 10.82 2.34 -9.03
CA ALA A 154 11.88 1.91 -9.92
C ALA A 154 11.38 1.04 -11.10
N PRO A 155 10.53 0.02 -10.90
CA PRO A 155 10.07 -0.82 -12.02
C PRO A 155 9.10 -0.12 -12.96
N LEU A 156 8.40 0.94 -12.52
CA LEU A 156 7.39 1.63 -13.33
C LEU A 156 7.91 2.90 -14.00
N ALA A 157 8.98 3.51 -13.50
CA ALA A 157 9.47 4.81 -13.96
C ALA A 157 9.85 4.86 -15.45
N THR A 158 10.26 3.73 -16.01
CA THR A 158 10.63 3.60 -17.44
C THR A 158 9.77 2.60 -18.18
N HIS A 159 8.66 2.15 -17.60
CA HIS A 159 7.80 1.14 -18.20
C HIS A 159 6.83 1.77 -19.20
N ASP A 160 6.98 1.46 -20.48
CA ASP A 160 6.22 2.07 -21.58
C ASP A 160 4.70 2.00 -21.38
N GLN A 161 4.19 0.85 -20.91
CA GLN A 161 2.74 0.69 -20.68
C GLN A 161 2.25 1.53 -19.50
N TRP A 162 3.06 1.69 -18.44
CA TRP A 162 2.74 2.59 -17.33
C TRP A 162 2.67 4.04 -17.79
N LEU A 163 3.72 4.49 -18.47
CA LEU A 163 3.81 5.86 -19.00
C LEU A 163 2.68 6.15 -20.00
N GLY A 164 2.36 5.19 -20.87
CA GLY A 164 1.26 5.29 -21.82
C GLY A 164 -0.12 5.35 -21.14
N ASP A 165 -0.32 4.59 -20.07
CA ASP A 165 -1.57 4.58 -19.30
C ASP A 165 -1.78 5.92 -18.57
N LEU A 166 -0.72 6.48 -17.95
CA LEU A 166 -0.77 7.81 -17.36
C LEU A 166 -1.04 8.91 -18.40
N ALA A 167 -0.37 8.87 -19.54
CA ALA A 167 -0.52 9.87 -20.61
C ALA A 167 -1.91 9.85 -21.26
N ALA A 168 -2.62 8.72 -21.18
CA ALA A 168 -4.00 8.63 -21.64
C ALA A 168 -5.01 9.32 -20.71
N GLY A 169 -4.62 9.65 -19.47
CA GLY A 169 -5.40 10.35 -18.45
C GLY A 169 -4.85 11.75 -18.15
N ASP A 170 -4.76 12.07 -16.88
CA ASP A 170 -4.25 13.35 -16.37
C ASP A 170 -2.73 13.33 -16.08
N GLY A 171 -2.07 12.21 -16.33
CA GLY A 171 -0.66 11.99 -16.06
C GLY A 171 -0.31 11.71 -14.60
N LEU A 172 -1.29 11.65 -13.71
CA LEU A 172 -1.13 11.42 -12.27
C LEU A 172 -1.76 10.10 -11.81
N LEU A 173 -2.97 9.84 -12.32
CA LEU A 173 -3.76 8.68 -11.92
C LEU A 173 -3.69 7.59 -12.99
N PRO A 174 -3.31 6.36 -12.62
CA PRO A 174 -3.29 5.27 -13.56
C PRO A 174 -4.72 4.80 -13.90
N GLY A 175 -4.90 4.29 -15.11
CA GLY A 175 -6.08 3.57 -15.54
C GLY A 175 -6.03 2.08 -15.17
N GLN A 176 -6.80 1.28 -15.91
CA GLN A 176 -6.87 -0.17 -15.63
C GLN A 176 -5.54 -0.90 -15.77
N ALA A 177 -4.73 -0.52 -16.78
CA ALA A 177 -3.46 -1.18 -17.04
C ALA A 177 -2.46 -0.86 -15.92
N GLY A 178 -2.32 0.40 -15.54
CA GLY A 178 -1.44 0.83 -14.46
C GLY A 178 -1.80 0.19 -13.12
N TYR A 179 -3.07 0.17 -12.76
CA TYR A 179 -3.51 -0.55 -11.56
C TYR A 179 -3.29 -2.06 -11.64
N GLY A 180 -3.35 -2.64 -12.83
CA GLY A 180 -2.97 -4.04 -13.05
C GLY A 180 -1.50 -4.30 -12.74
N MET A 181 -0.61 -3.40 -13.17
CA MET A 181 0.83 -3.49 -12.89
C MET A 181 1.15 -3.28 -11.40
N MET A 182 0.52 -2.31 -10.74
CA MET A 182 0.66 -2.14 -9.29
C MET A 182 0.23 -3.41 -8.53
N ALA A 183 -0.90 -3.99 -8.89
CA ALA A 183 -1.37 -5.23 -8.29
C ALA A 183 -0.40 -6.40 -8.52
N TRP A 184 0.17 -6.50 -9.72
CA TRP A 184 1.17 -7.51 -10.05
C TRP A 184 2.40 -7.36 -9.16
N LEU A 185 2.93 -6.13 -9.00
CA LEU A 185 4.08 -5.87 -8.13
C LEU A 185 3.80 -6.26 -6.67
N VAL A 186 2.63 -5.92 -6.13
CA VAL A 186 2.25 -6.30 -4.76
C VAL A 186 2.24 -7.82 -4.61
N LEU A 187 1.57 -8.55 -5.50
CA LEU A 187 1.45 -10.01 -5.44
C LEU A 187 2.80 -10.71 -5.51
N HIS A 188 3.74 -10.20 -6.36
CA HIS A 188 5.05 -10.82 -6.57
C HIS A 188 6.15 -10.30 -5.62
N THR A 189 5.82 -9.39 -4.70
CA THR A 189 6.78 -8.88 -3.69
C THR A 189 6.46 -9.45 -2.29
N GLY A 190 6.24 -10.75 -2.20
CA GLY A 190 6.09 -11.47 -0.94
C GLY A 190 4.72 -11.33 -0.27
N TRP A 191 3.67 -10.95 -1.01
CA TRP A 191 2.31 -10.80 -0.50
C TRP A 191 1.78 -12.07 0.18
N HIS A 192 1.82 -13.21 -0.54
CA HIS A 192 1.33 -14.49 -0.02
C HIS A 192 2.15 -14.96 1.17
N LEU A 193 3.48 -14.82 1.12
CA LEU A 193 4.37 -15.15 2.24
C LEU A 193 4.03 -14.31 3.48
N TRP A 194 3.82 -12.99 3.30
CA TRP A 194 3.45 -12.10 4.41
C TRP A 194 2.10 -12.45 5.02
N LEU A 195 1.16 -12.94 4.22
CA LEU A 195 -0.14 -13.43 4.69
C LEU A 195 -0.08 -14.84 5.30
N GLY A 196 1.02 -15.58 5.11
CA GLY A 196 1.11 -16.99 5.48
C GLY A 196 0.29 -17.91 4.57
N LEU A 197 0.00 -17.46 3.36
CA LEU A 197 -0.75 -18.20 2.35
C LEU A 197 0.19 -18.95 1.39
N PRO A 198 -0.25 -20.08 0.80
CA PRO A 198 0.48 -20.70 -0.29
C PRO A 198 0.66 -19.73 -1.46
N ASP A 199 1.77 -19.84 -2.18
CA ASP A 199 1.97 -19.12 -3.43
C ASP A 199 1.12 -19.78 -4.53
N ASP A 200 0.26 -19.02 -5.19
CA ASP A 200 -0.62 -19.56 -6.25
C ASP A 200 0.14 -19.93 -7.54
N ASP A 201 1.43 -19.58 -7.63
CA ASP A 201 2.32 -19.87 -8.77
C ASP A 201 3.21 -21.12 -8.52
N ALA A 202 2.94 -21.95 -7.51
CA ALA A 202 3.70 -23.16 -7.21
C ALA A 202 3.05 -24.44 -7.78
#